data_2ef3b6878b951967813f40acea813053
#
_entry.id   2ef3b6878b951967813f40acea813053
#
_cell.length_a   1.000
_cell.length_b   1.000
_cell.length_c   1.000
_cell.angle_alpha   90.00
_cell.angle_beta   90.00
_cell.angle_gamma   90.00
#
_symmetry.space_group_name_H-M   'P 1'
#
loop_
_entity.id
_entity.type
_entity.pdbx_description
1 polymer ?
#
loop_
_entity_poly.entity_id
_entity_poly.type
_entity_poly.pdbx_seq_one_letter_code
_entity_poly.pdbx_strand_id
1 'polypeptide(L)'
;MRPDRFWLKSDEIGEEFTVVGNFLRNASEFLALRRNTSLLLVALLLAGTGEKLWLGFAPKYIETIGGSVFIIGLFDALQTLLGAVYAYPGGWLTDRWGQRRALLAFSAVAVAGYLLVLAWPHWLALLLGSFLFLAWSALSLPTTFTVVATSLERHRHTMGIGIQSLVRRVPMMLGPLVGGWLLTRFGWTDGVKYALALCIIMSLLTAAFQWFISEPPDKTLETDLNENVPVFSISFSGVVKSFTPALRELLVSDILIRFCERIPYAFVILWAIDHGGLTAQQFGYLVAFEMVTAMLCYIPVAHLADKYGRRPFVLATFVFFTLFPVTLLWARDFAWLALAFVVRGLKEFGEPARKALIIGEAAPELRARTYGAYYLIRDCTVATGSFLGAWLWSISPQANFIGAAICGGLGTIWFWWFIYRKR
;
A
#
# COMPACT_ATOMS: atom_id res chain seq x y z
N MET A 1 42.72 -29.17 44.08
CA MET A 1 42.02 -28.87 42.83
C MET A 1 40.55 -28.90 43.12
N ARG A 2 39.87 -27.75 43.14
CA ARG A 2 38.41 -27.61 43.37
C ARG A 2 37.71 -27.59 42.00
N PRO A 3 36.61 -28.34 41.77
CA PRO A 3 35.79 -28.22 40.61
C PRO A 3 34.52 -27.43 40.93
N ASP A 4 34.63 -26.11 40.96
CA ASP A 4 33.48 -25.24 41.17
C ASP A 4 33.55 -24.07 40.18
N ARG A 5 32.97 -24.24 39.01
CA ARG A 5 32.61 -23.12 38.09
C ARG A 5 31.82 -23.59 36.85
N PHE A 6 30.74 -24.33 37.00
CA PHE A 6 29.90 -24.68 35.84
C PHE A 6 28.37 -24.45 36.05
N TRP A 7 27.95 -23.88 37.18
CA TRP A 7 26.51 -23.77 37.53
C TRP A 7 25.99 -22.34 37.66
N LEU A 8 26.73 -21.32 37.15
CA LEU A 8 26.37 -19.89 37.27
C LEU A 8 25.86 -19.29 35.94
N LYS A 9 25.14 -20.06 35.10
CA LYS A 9 24.53 -19.53 33.86
C LYS A 9 23.03 -19.75 33.73
N SER A 10 22.36 -20.40 34.66
CA SER A 10 20.91 -20.62 34.60
C SER A 10 20.12 -19.39 35.05
N ASP A 11 20.63 -18.62 35.98
CA ASP A 11 19.90 -17.47 36.55
C ASP A 11 19.98 -16.24 35.64
N GLU A 12 21.10 -16.00 34.97
CA GLU A 12 21.24 -14.91 33.98
C GLU A 12 20.32 -15.13 32.76
N ILE A 13 20.17 -16.38 32.29
CA ILE A 13 19.26 -16.72 31.20
C ILE A 13 17.80 -16.51 31.62
N GLY A 14 17.47 -16.83 32.88
CA GLY A 14 16.14 -16.61 33.45
C GLY A 14 15.77 -15.12 33.59
N GLU A 15 16.73 -14.28 33.97
CA GLU A 15 16.53 -12.83 34.04
C GLU A 15 16.41 -12.17 32.66
N GLU A 16 17.21 -12.56 31.69
CA GLU A 16 17.06 -12.08 30.30
C GLU A 16 15.69 -12.45 29.71
N PHE A 17 15.21 -13.68 29.89
CA PHE A 17 13.88 -14.08 29.46
C PHE A 17 12.76 -13.35 30.18
N THR A 18 12.91 -13.01 31.44
CA THR A 18 11.94 -12.21 32.21
C THR A 18 11.97 -10.73 31.78
N VAL A 19 13.13 -10.17 31.50
CA VAL A 19 13.26 -8.78 30.98
C VAL A 19 12.66 -8.67 29.58
N VAL A 20 12.95 -9.61 28.68
CA VAL A 20 12.36 -9.67 27.34
C VAL A 20 10.84 -9.90 27.43
N GLY A 21 10.39 -10.81 28.32
CA GLY A 21 8.97 -11.06 28.55
C GLY A 21 8.22 -9.84 29.08
N ASN A 22 8.80 -9.11 30.02
CA ASN A 22 8.25 -7.86 30.56
C ASN A 22 8.27 -6.72 29.53
N PHE A 23 9.34 -6.61 28.73
CA PHE A 23 9.42 -5.66 27.64
C PHE A 23 8.35 -5.95 26.57
N LEU A 24 8.20 -7.21 26.15
CA LEU A 24 7.16 -7.62 25.19
C LEU A 24 5.75 -7.41 25.76
N ARG A 25 5.52 -7.66 27.04
CA ARG A 25 4.22 -7.43 27.70
C ARG A 25 3.93 -5.93 27.79
N ASN A 26 4.88 -5.13 28.23
CA ASN A 26 4.74 -3.68 28.30
C ASN A 26 4.58 -3.06 26.90
N ALA A 27 5.32 -3.59 25.89
CA ALA A 27 5.15 -3.19 24.50
C ALA A 27 3.75 -3.59 23.96
N SER A 28 3.26 -4.79 24.28
CA SER A 28 1.92 -5.23 23.85
C SER A 28 0.79 -4.42 24.49
N GLU A 29 0.95 -4.04 25.78
CA GLU A 29 0.02 -3.16 26.49
C GLU A 29 0.08 -1.73 25.94
N PHE A 30 1.28 -1.22 25.69
CA PHE A 30 1.51 0.11 25.09
C PHE A 30 0.93 0.17 23.67
N LEU A 31 1.15 -0.87 22.86
CA LEU A 31 0.66 -0.97 21.48
C LEU A 31 -0.82 -1.39 21.39
N ALA A 32 -1.50 -1.59 22.53
CA ALA A 32 -2.89 -2.02 22.61
C ALA A 32 -3.20 -3.29 21.81
N LEU A 33 -2.28 -4.27 21.81
CA LEU A 33 -2.38 -5.52 21.07
C LEU A 33 -3.32 -6.49 21.80
N ARG A 34 -4.63 -6.37 21.53
CA ARG A 34 -5.61 -7.40 21.95
C ARG A 34 -5.55 -8.60 20.99
N ARG A 35 -6.02 -9.76 21.42
CA ARG A 35 -5.99 -11.02 20.65
C ARG A 35 -6.45 -10.84 19.20
N ASN A 36 -7.60 -10.22 18.95
CA ASN A 36 -8.13 -10.00 17.60
C ASN A 36 -7.22 -9.09 16.77
N THR A 37 -6.69 -8.02 17.37
CA THR A 37 -5.76 -7.11 16.69
C THR A 37 -4.45 -7.83 16.32
N SER A 38 -3.90 -8.65 17.22
CA SER A 38 -2.68 -9.42 16.95
C SER A 38 -2.89 -10.44 15.84
N LEU A 39 -4.00 -11.21 15.89
CA LEU A 39 -4.36 -12.16 14.83
C LEU A 39 -4.52 -11.47 13.48
N LEU A 40 -5.17 -10.30 13.46
CA LEU A 40 -5.32 -9.50 12.24
C LEU A 40 -3.99 -9.00 11.71
N LEU A 41 -3.08 -8.51 12.57
CA LEU A 41 -1.77 -8.03 12.16
C LEU A 41 -0.92 -9.16 11.56
N VAL A 42 -0.95 -10.35 12.15
CA VAL A 42 -0.29 -11.55 11.59
C VAL A 42 -0.90 -11.91 10.23
N ALA A 43 -2.23 -11.90 10.12
CA ALA A 43 -2.92 -12.14 8.86
C ALA A 43 -2.52 -11.12 7.78
N LEU A 44 -2.43 -9.83 8.13
CA LEU A 44 -1.97 -8.76 7.23
C LEU A 44 -0.52 -8.95 6.78
N LEU A 45 0.37 -9.36 7.69
CA LEU A 45 1.77 -9.65 7.37
C LEU A 45 1.87 -10.83 6.41
N LEU A 46 1.18 -11.93 6.68
CA LEU A 46 1.24 -13.14 5.86
C LEU A 46 0.66 -12.88 4.45
N ALA A 47 -0.59 -12.44 4.38
CA ALA A 47 -1.24 -12.22 3.09
C ALA A 47 -0.55 -11.10 2.28
N GLY A 48 -0.17 -10.01 2.93
CA GLY A 48 0.56 -8.92 2.29
C GLY A 48 1.92 -9.37 1.75
N THR A 49 2.69 -10.16 2.52
CA THR A 49 3.98 -10.70 2.06
C THR A 49 3.77 -11.66 0.89
N GLY A 50 2.79 -12.57 0.97
CA GLY A 50 2.44 -13.47 -0.13
C GLY A 50 2.10 -12.73 -1.42
N GLU A 51 1.26 -11.70 -1.35
CA GLU A 51 0.93 -10.86 -2.51
C GLU A 51 2.17 -10.17 -3.09
N LYS A 52 3.04 -9.61 -2.25
CA LYS A 52 4.21 -8.84 -2.68
C LYS A 52 5.39 -9.71 -3.14
N LEU A 53 5.37 -11.04 -2.95
CA LEU A 53 6.37 -11.96 -3.48
C LEU A 53 6.51 -11.86 -5.00
N TRP A 54 5.41 -11.71 -5.71
CA TRP A 54 5.38 -11.79 -7.17
C TRP A 54 4.77 -10.55 -7.85
N LEU A 55 3.83 -9.86 -7.18
CA LEU A 55 3.05 -8.78 -7.82
C LEU A 55 3.93 -7.63 -8.31
N GLY A 56 5.00 -7.27 -7.60
CA GLY A 56 5.97 -6.27 -8.04
C GLY A 56 6.78 -6.68 -9.27
N PHE A 57 6.85 -7.98 -9.56
CA PHE A 57 7.53 -8.57 -10.71
C PHE A 57 6.58 -8.91 -11.87
N ALA A 58 5.26 -8.79 -11.65
CA ALA A 58 4.23 -9.13 -12.63
C ALA A 58 4.42 -8.44 -14.00
N PRO A 59 4.80 -7.15 -14.10
CA PRO A 59 5.04 -6.52 -15.41
C PRO A 59 6.09 -7.27 -16.24
N LYS A 60 7.23 -7.64 -15.64
CA LYS A 60 8.27 -8.40 -16.33
C LYS A 60 7.85 -9.84 -16.61
N TYR A 61 7.07 -10.45 -15.73
CA TYR A 61 6.49 -11.76 -15.97
C TYR A 61 5.51 -11.74 -17.15
N ILE A 62 4.62 -10.73 -17.24
CA ILE A 62 3.71 -10.55 -18.39
C ILE A 62 4.48 -10.50 -19.70
N GLU A 63 5.58 -9.74 -19.76
CA GLU A 63 6.46 -9.68 -20.91
C GLU A 63 7.05 -11.06 -21.25
N THR A 64 7.56 -11.78 -20.24
CA THR A 64 8.17 -13.11 -20.40
C THR A 64 7.22 -14.15 -20.96
N ILE A 65 5.92 -14.07 -20.62
CA ILE A 65 4.87 -14.97 -21.14
C ILE A 65 4.17 -14.43 -22.41
N GLY A 66 4.79 -13.48 -23.11
CA GLY A 66 4.35 -12.96 -24.41
C GLY A 66 3.28 -11.88 -24.34
N GLY A 67 3.06 -11.25 -23.18
CA GLY A 67 2.18 -10.09 -23.04
C GLY A 67 2.82 -8.83 -23.61
N SER A 68 2.05 -8.02 -24.32
CA SER A 68 2.52 -6.74 -24.87
C SER A 68 2.64 -5.65 -23.79
N VAL A 69 3.34 -4.57 -24.11
CA VAL A 69 3.44 -3.36 -23.28
C VAL A 69 2.04 -2.83 -22.89
N PHE A 70 1.09 -2.91 -23.81
CA PHE A 70 -0.28 -2.50 -23.54
C PHE A 70 -0.98 -3.39 -22.50
N ILE A 71 -0.73 -4.72 -22.52
CA ILE A 71 -1.23 -5.66 -21.50
C ILE A 71 -0.66 -5.32 -20.12
N ILE A 72 0.62 -4.93 -20.05
CA ILE A 72 1.25 -4.45 -18.80
C ILE A 72 0.53 -3.20 -18.29
N GLY A 73 0.28 -2.22 -19.15
CA GLY A 73 -0.48 -1.02 -18.79
C GLY A 73 -1.91 -1.31 -18.35
N LEU A 74 -2.60 -2.24 -19.04
CA LEU A 74 -3.95 -2.68 -18.67
C LEU A 74 -3.96 -3.37 -17.30
N PHE A 75 -3.01 -4.26 -17.04
CA PHE A 75 -2.87 -4.93 -15.75
C PHE A 75 -2.64 -3.92 -14.61
N ASP A 76 -1.79 -2.92 -14.83
CA ASP A 76 -1.53 -1.85 -13.86
C ASP A 76 -2.76 -0.95 -13.64
N ALA A 77 -3.48 -0.59 -14.72
CA ALA A 77 -4.74 0.17 -14.63
C ALA A 77 -5.80 -0.60 -13.82
N LEU A 78 -5.94 -1.90 -14.07
CA LEU A 78 -6.87 -2.76 -13.33
C LEU A 78 -6.55 -2.80 -11.84
N GLN A 79 -5.28 -2.88 -11.44
CA GLN A 79 -4.90 -2.85 -10.02
C GLN A 79 -5.40 -1.56 -9.33
N THR A 80 -5.24 -0.41 -9.98
CA THR A 80 -5.68 0.87 -9.44
C THR A 80 -7.19 0.96 -9.37
N LEU A 81 -7.86 0.59 -10.46
CA LEU A 81 -9.31 0.66 -10.57
C LEU A 81 -10.01 -0.29 -9.60
N LEU A 82 -9.56 -1.55 -9.54
CA LEU A 82 -10.12 -2.55 -8.61
C LEU A 82 -9.88 -2.17 -7.16
N GLY A 83 -8.72 -1.58 -6.84
CA GLY A 83 -8.45 -1.04 -5.50
C GLY A 83 -9.46 0.03 -5.07
N ALA A 84 -9.84 0.92 -5.99
CA ALA A 84 -10.85 1.95 -5.72
C ALA A 84 -12.28 1.38 -5.64
N VAL A 85 -12.64 0.51 -6.58
CA VAL A 85 -14.01 -0.03 -6.71
C VAL A 85 -14.33 -1.01 -5.57
N TYR A 86 -13.38 -1.86 -5.17
CA TYR A 86 -13.62 -2.90 -4.17
C TYR A 86 -13.76 -2.39 -2.74
N ALA A 87 -13.32 -1.18 -2.45
CA ALA A 87 -13.43 -0.62 -1.10
C ALA A 87 -14.89 -0.55 -0.60
N TYR A 88 -15.84 -0.18 -1.48
CA TYR A 88 -17.25 -0.08 -1.10
C TYR A 88 -17.92 -1.46 -0.91
N PRO A 89 -17.85 -2.42 -1.87
CA PRO A 89 -18.38 -3.77 -1.65
C PRO A 89 -17.75 -4.48 -0.45
N GLY A 90 -16.48 -4.24 -0.18
CA GLY A 90 -15.79 -4.83 0.97
C GLY A 90 -16.40 -4.44 2.30
N GLY A 91 -16.69 -3.14 2.47
CA GLY A 91 -17.41 -2.64 3.65
C GLY A 91 -18.80 -3.26 3.76
N TRP A 92 -19.61 -3.18 2.71
CA TRP A 92 -20.97 -3.71 2.67
C TRP A 92 -21.06 -5.22 2.97
N LEU A 93 -20.15 -6.01 2.41
CA LEU A 93 -20.07 -7.45 2.69
C LEU A 93 -19.70 -7.73 4.15
N THR A 94 -18.78 -6.93 4.70
CA THR A 94 -18.39 -7.03 6.11
C THR A 94 -19.54 -6.74 7.05
N ASP A 95 -20.33 -5.70 6.77
CA ASP A 95 -21.48 -5.34 7.57
C ASP A 95 -22.58 -6.43 7.53
N ARG A 96 -22.75 -7.07 6.36
CA ARG A 96 -23.77 -8.11 6.17
C ARG A 96 -23.37 -9.49 6.69
N TRP A 97 -22.12 -9.91 6.50
CA TRP A 97 -21.66 -11.27 6.82
C TRP A 97 -20.90 -11.37 8.13
N GLY A 98 -20.56 -10.24 8.75
CA GLY A 98 -19.64 -10.16 9.89
C GLY A 98 -18.18 -10.16 9.47
N GLN A 99 -17.32 -9.69 10.38
CA GLN A 99 -15.90 -9.46 10.10
C GLN A 99 -15.16 -10.75 9.71
N ARG A 100 -15.36 -11.81 10.47
CA ARG A 100 -14.68 -13.10 10.28
C ARG A 100 -15.05 -13.76 8.95
N ARG A 101 -16.36 -13.87 8.67
CA ARG A 101 -16.84 -14.53 7.45
C ARG A 101 -16.43 -13.77 6.20
N ALA A 102 -16.50 -12.44 6.24
CA ALA A 102 -16.05 -11.59 5.14
C ALA A 102 -14.55 -11.78 4.84
N LEU A 103 -13.68 -11.73 5.87
CA LEU A 103 -12.24 -11.92 5.70
C LEU A 103 -11.91 -13.31 5.14
N LEU A 104 -12.57 -14.37 5.61
CA LEU A 104 -12.38 -15.73 5.09
C LEU A 104 -12.82 -15.85 3.63
N ALA A 105 -13.95 -15.25 3.27
CA ALA A 105 -14.42 -15.23 1.88
C ALA A 105 -13.45 -14.49 0.96
N PHE A 106 -12.92 -13.34 1.40
CA PHE A 106 -11.94 -12.58 0.62
C PHE A 106 -10.63 -13.36 0.43
N SER A 107 -10.19 -14.10 1.46
CA SER A 107 -9.03 -14.98 1.37
C SER A 107 -9.27 -16.14 0.40
N ALA A 108 -10.44 -16.76 0.43
CA ALA A 108 -10.80 -17.85 -0.48
C ALA A 108 -10.86 -17.39 -1.94
N VAL A 109 -11.45 -16.20 -2.21
CA VAL A 109 -11.49 -15.60 -3.55
C VAL A 109 -10.08 -15.29 -4.05
N ALA A 110 -9.21 -14.76 -3.18
CA ALA A 110 -7.83 -14.47 -3.57
C ALA A 110 -7.04 -15.76 -3.89
N VAL A 111 -7.19 -16.80 -3.09
CA VAL A 111 -6.57 -18.12 -3.35
C VAL A 111 -7.04 -18.68 -4.70
N ALA A 112 -8.33 -18.58 -5.02
CA ALA A 112 -8.85 -18.99 -6.34
C ALA A 112 -8.17 -18.22 -7.48
N GLY A 113 -7.93 -16.92 -7.32
CA GLY A 113 -7.19 -16.11 -8.27
C GLY A 113 -5.74 -16.55 -8.45
N TYR A 114 -5.03 -16.84 -7.36
CA TYR A 114 -3.65 -17.34 -7.43
C TYR A 114 -3.57 -18.73 -8.07
N LEU A 115 -4.54 -19.62 -7.78
CA LEU A 115 -4.63 -20.94 -8.40
C LEU A 115 -4.90 -20.83 -9.90
N LEU A 116 -5.75 -19.90 -10.34
CA LEU A 116 -6.01 -19.64 -11.76
C LEU A 116 -4.71 -19.26 -12.50
N VAL A 117 -3.93 -18.31 -11.93
CA VAL A 117 -2.66 -17.88 -12.54
C VAL A 117 -1.62 -18.99 -12.53
N LEU A 118 -1.56 -19.78 -11.45
CA LEU A 118 -0.64 -20.92 -11.33
C LEU A 118 -0.96 -22.04 -12.34
N ALA A 119 -2.25 -22.36 -12.53
CA ALA A 119 -2.70 -23.41 -13.42
C ALA A 119 -2.63 -23.02 -14.91
N TRP A 120 -2.77 -21.74 -15.21
CA TRP A 120 -2.75 -21.23 -16.57
C TRP A 120 -1.74 -20.07 -16.70
N PRO A 121 -0.45 -20.36 -16.98
CA PRO A 121 0.62 -19.34 -17.07
C PRO A 121 0.49 -18.54 -18.38
N HIS A 122 -0.52 -17.74 -18.49
CA HIS A 122 -0.86 -16.89 -19.64
C HIS A 122 -1.26 -15.49 -19.17
N TRP A 123 -0.90 -14.45 -19.92
CA TRP A 123 -1.21 -13.07 -19.53
C TRP A 123 -2.71 -12.82 -19.31
N LEU A 124 -3.58 -13.52 -20.03
CA LEU A 124 -5.03 -13.42 -19.83
C LEU A 124 -5.45 -13.94 -18.44
N ALA A 125 -4.81 -15.01 -17.95
CA ALA A 125 -5.07 -15.51 -16.60
C ALA A 125 -4.66 -14.49 -15.52
N LEU A 126 -3.61 -13.69 -15.74
CA LEU A 126 -3.26 -12.60 -14.82
C LEU A 126 -4.33 -11.50 -14.82
N LEU A 127 -4.84 -11.11 -16.00
CA LEU A 127 -5.90 -10.11 -16.10
C LEU A 127 -7.19 -10.61 -15.43
N LEU A 128 -7.64 -11.82 -15.71
CA LEU A 128 -8.82 -12.40 -15.08
C LEU A 128 -8.60 -12.68 -13.61
N GLY A 129 -7.44 -13.21 -13.26
CA GLY A 129 -7.04 -13.47 -11.88
C GLY A 129 -6.97 -12.21 -11.04
N SER A 130 -6.66 -11.03 -11.63
CA SER A 130 -6.59 -9.77 -10.89
C SER A 130 -7.93 -9.39 -10.24
N PHE A 131 -9.06 -9.71 -10.87
CA PHE A 131 -10.38 -9.55 -10.26
C PHE A 131 -10.58 -10.43 -9.01
N LEU A 132 -9.82 -11.51 -8.88
CA LEU A 132 -9.93 -12.43 -7.75
C LEU A 132 -8.84 -12.17 -6.71
N PHE A 133 -7.56 -12.18 -7.08
CA PHE A 133 -6.49 -12.08 -6.09
C PHE A 133 -6.34 -10.69 -5.47
N LEU A 134 -6.73 -9.60 -6.16
CA LEU A 134 -6.76 -8.27 -5.57
C LEU A 134 -7.93 -8.07 -4.60
N ALA A 135 -8.90 -9.00 -4.58
CA ALA A 135 -10.04 -8.91 -3.70
C ALA A 135 -9.61 -8.85 -2.22
N TRP A 136 -8.62 -9.66 -1.81
CA TRP A 136 -8.21 -9.66 -0.42
C TRP A 136 -7.65 -8.31 0.02
N SER A 137 -6.72 -7.73 -0.72
CA SER A 137 -6.06 -6.47 -0.33
C SER A 137 -7.00 -5.26 -0.37
N ALA A 138 -7.95 -5.24 -1.31
CA ALA A 138 -8.89 -4.14 -1.48
C ALA A 138 -10.16 -4.28 -0.63
N LEU A 139 -10.81 -5.47 -0.63
CA LEU A 139 -12.03 -5.71 0.13
C LEU A 139 -11.78 -5.82 1.64
N SER A 140 -10.62 -6.34 2.06
CA SER A 140 -10.29 -6.49 3.49
C SER A 140 -9.94 -5.17 4.18
N LEU A 141 -9.62 -4.12 3.45
CA LEU A 141 -9.18 -2.84 4.02
C LEU A 141 -10.21 -2.21 4.96
N PRO A 142 -11.49 -2.03 4.59
CA PRO A 142 -12.50 -1.53 5.51
C PRO A 142 -12.68 -2.43 6.73
N THR A 143 -12.71 -3.76 6.51
CA THR A 143 -12.87 -4.76 7.57
C THR A 143 -11.72 -4.68 8.58
N THR A 144 -10.49 -4.49 8.13
CA THR A 144 -9.34 -4.38 9.02
C THR A 144 -9.43 -3.13 9.91
N PHE A 145 -9.92 -2.01 9.38
CA PHE A 145 -10.17 -0.81 10.19
C PHE A 145 -11.29 -1.05 11.22
N THR A 146 -12.35 -1.75 10.84
CA THR A 146 -13.45 -2.08 11.76
C THR A 146 -12.97 -3.00 12.87
N VAL A 147 -12.17 -4.04 12.58
CA VAL A 147 -11.60 -4.93 13.61
C VAL A 147 -10.72 -4.14 14.58
N VAL A 148 -9.89 -3.23 14.10
CA VAL A 148 -9.06 -2.36 14.96
C VAL A 148 -9.95 -1.46 15.83
N ALA A 149 -10.95 -0.83 15.24
CA ALA A 149 -11.86 0.06 15.96
C ALA A 149 -12.70 -0.66 17.04
N THR A 150 -13.19 -1.88 16.75
CA THR A 150 -13.99 -2.66 17.71
C THR A 150 -13.14 -3.36 18.78
N SER A 151 -11.85 -3.61 18.51
CA SER A 151 -10.95 -4.30 19.43
C SER A 151 -10.26 -3.36 20.43
N LEU A 152 -10.25 -2.05 20.18
CA LEU A 152 -9.51 -1.07 20.97
C LEU A 152 -10.44 -0.03 21.59
N GLU A 153 -10.04 0.51 22.75
CA GLU A 153 -10.69 1.66 23.37
C GLU A 153 -10.50 2.92 22.51
N ARG A 154 -11.50 3.82 22.51
CA ARG A 154 -11.51 5.01 21.62
C ARG A 154 -10.23 5.84 21.67
N HIS A 155 -9.62 6.02 22.86
CA HIS A 155 -8.38 6.79 23.00
C HIS A 155 -7.14 6.10 22.38
N ARG A 156 -7.21 4.80 22.03
CA ARG A 156 -6.14 4.01 21.43
C ARG A 156 -6.34 3.73 19.92
N HIS A 157 -7.45 4.18 19.33
CA HIS A 157 -7.74 3.95 17.90
C HIS A 157 -6.65 4.54 16.99
N THR A 158 -6.17 5.75 17.26
CA THR A 158 -5.11 6.39 16.47
C THR A 158 -3.81 5.58 16.48
N MET A 159 -3.45 5.04 17.66
CA MET A 159 -2.29 4.15 17.80
C MET A 159 -2.47 2.86 16.98
N GLY A 160 -3.63 2.21 17.08
CA GLY A 160 -3.93 0.98 16.33
C GLY A 160 -3.87 1.18 14.81
N ILE A 161 -4.43 2.27 14.29
CA ILE A 161 -4.36 2.63 12.87
C ILE A 161 -2.92 2.94 12.45
N GLY A 162 -2.15 3.62 13.29
CA GLY A 162 -0.73 3.91 13.05
C GLY A 162 0.11 2.63 12.94
N ILE A 163 -0.07 1.70 13.86
CA ILE A 163 0.60 0.40 13.86
C ILE A 163 0.22 -0.41 12.62
N GLN A 164 -1.08 -0.48 12.28
CA GLN A 164 -1.53 -1.16 11.07
C GLN A 164 -0.88 -0.58 9.81
N SER A 165 -0.75 0.74 9.73
CA SER A 165 -0.12 1.42 8.59
C SER A 165 1.38 1.09 8.49
N LEU A 166 2.08 0.98 9.61
CA LEU A 166 3.49 0.59 9.67
C LEU A 166 3.68 -0.89 9.32
N VAL A 167 2.85 -1.77 9.90
CA VAL A 167 2.89 -3.21 9.67
C VAL A 167 2.67 -3.55 8.19
N ARG A 168 1.82 -2.81 7.49
CA ARG A 168 1.61 -3.00 6.04
C ARG A 168 2.84 -2.70 5.18
N ARG A 169 3.82 -1.93 5.66
CA ARG A 169 5.07 -1.64 4.93
C ARG A 169 6.09 -2.79 5.01
N VAL A 170 6.02 -3.61 6.06
CA VAL A 170 6.90 -4.77 6.22
C VAL A 170 6.73 -5.78 5.06
N PRO A 171 5.51 -6.20 4.67
CA PRO A 171 5.27 -6.99 3.47
C PRO A 171 5.81 -6.38 2.18
N MET A 172 5.67 -5.06 2.02
CA MET A 172 6.17 -4.34 0.85
C MET A 172 7.70 -4.38 0.74
N MET A 173 8.40 -4.55 1.86
CA MET A 173 9.86 -4.72 1.93
C MET A 173 10.25 -6.19 1.75
N LEU A 174 9.65 -7.10 2.57
CA LEU A 174 10.05 -8.50 2.61
C LEU A 174 9.62 -9.28 1.36
N GLY A 175 8.42 -9.00 0.84
CA GLY A 175 7.89 -9.69 -0.33
C GLY A 175 8.84 -9.64 -1.53
N PRO A 176 9.25 -8.47 -2.01
CA PRO A 176 10.17 -8.34 -3.14
C PRO A 176 11.56 -8.92 -2.86
N LEU A 177 12.06 -8.92 -1.62
CA LEU A 177 13.32 -9.56 -1.26
C LEU A 177 13.27 -11.07 -1.48
N VAL A 178 12.26 -11.73 -0.93
CA VAL A 178 12.07 -13.18 -1.07
C VAL A 178 11.67 -13.54 -2.51
N GLY A 179 10.75 -12.78 -3.10
CA GLY A 179 10.33 -12.98 -4.48
C GLY A 179 11.48 -12.81 -5.48
N GLY A 180 12.27 -11.75 -5.32
CA GLY A 180 13.45 -11.51 -6.15
C GLY A 180 14.48 -12.63 -6.05
N TRP A 181 14.69 -13.20 -4.85
CA TRP A 181 15.55 -14.36 -4.66
C TRP A 181 15.00 -15.60 -5.40
N LEU A 182 13.70 -15.88 -5.29
CA LEU A 182 13.06 -16.98 -6.01
C LEU A 182 13.22 -16.84 -7.53
N LEU A 183 12.95 -15.65 -8.07
CA LEU A 183 13.03 -15.40 -9.49
C LEU A 183 14.47 -15.46 -10.01
N THR A 184 15.43 -14.98 -9.24
CA THR A 184 16.87 -15.06 -9.62
C THR A 184 17.36 -16.50 -9.60
N ARG A 185 16.88 -17.32 -8.65
CA ARG A 185 17.33 -18.72 -8.48
C ARG A 185 16.68 -19.69 -9.48
N PHE A 186 15.40 -19.48 -9.79
CA PHE A 186 14.59 -20.43 -10.58
C PHE A 186 14.13 -19.87 -11.93
N GLY A 187 14.52 -18.62 -12.27
CA GLY A 187 14.09 -17.94 -13.50
C GLY A 187 12.69 -17.35 -13.40
N TRP A 188 12.29 -16.62 -14.44
CA TRP A 188 11.03 -15.85 -14.43
C TRP A 188 9.78 -16.71 -14.39
N THR A 189 9.74 -17.81 -15.15
CA THR A 189 8.56 -18.66 -15.25
C THR A 189 8.37 -19.52 -13.99
N ASP A 190 9.38 -20.29 -13.61
CA ASP A 190 9.28 -21.21 -12.48
C ASP A 190 9.41 -20.47 -11.14
N GLY A 191 10.21 -19.40 -11.08
CA GLY A 191 10.29 -18.55 -9.90
C GLY A 191 8.95 -17.91 -9.54
N VAL A 192 8.16 -17.45 -10.53
CA VAL A 192 6.81 -16.94 -10.29
C VAL A 192 5.88 -18.06 -9.83
N LYS A 193 5.97 -19.28 -10.39
CA LYS A 193 5.18 -20.43 -9.90
C LYS A 193 5.48 -20.74 -8.43
N TYR A 194 6.76 -20.76 -8.03
CA TYR A 194 7.14 -20.96 -6.63
C TYR A 194 6.67 -19.81 -5.73
N ALA A 195 6.77 -18.57 -6.20
CA ALA A 195 6.26 -17.41 -5.47
C ALA A 195 4.74 -17.47 -5.30
N LEU A 196 3.98 -17.89 -6.33
CA LEU A 196 2.53 -18.11 -6.25
C LEU A 196 2.17 -19.26 -5.31
N ALA A 197 2.90 -20.39 -5.37
CA ALA A 197 2.68 -21.52 -4.44
C ALA A 197 2.90 -21.08 -2.98
N LEU A 198 3.98 -20.33 -2.71
CA LEU A 198 4.24 -19.77 -1.39
C LEU A 198 3.15 -18.75 -0.98
N CYS A 199 2.69 -17.92 -1.91
CA CYS A 199 1.57 -16.99 -1.71
C CYS A 199 0.28 -17.72 -1.32
N ILE A 200 -0.03 -18.84 -1.97
CA ILE A 200 -1.19 -19.69 -1.62
C ILE A 200 -1.04 -20.25 -0.21
N ILE A 201 0.13 -20.79 0.14
CA ILE A 201 0.40 -21.28 1.50
C ILE A 201 0.21 -20.17 2.53
N MET A 202 0.78 -18.99 2.30
CA MET A 202 0.62 -17.83 3.19
C MET A 202 -0.83 -17.38 3.29
N SER A 203 -1.59 -17.42 2.20
CA SER A 203 -3.03 -17.09 2.19
C SER A 203 -3.87 -18.11 2.96
N LEU A 204 -3.54 -19.39 2.88
CA LEU A 204 -4.18 -20.44 3.69
C LEU A 204 -3.87 -20.26 5.18
N LEU A 205 -2.62 -19.97 5.53
CA LEU A 205 -2.24 -19.63 6.90
C LEU A 205 -2.98 -18.36 7.38
N THR A 206 -3.10 -17.34 6.52
CA THR A 206 -3.90 -16.15 6.80
C THR A 206 -5.34 -16.52 7.14
N ALA A 207 -5.97 -17.37 6.33
CA ALA A 207 -7.34 -17.84 6.60
C ALA A 207 -7.42 -18.61 7.93
N ALA A 208 -6.42 -19.42 8.26
CA ALA A 208 -6.35 -20.10 9.54
C ALA A 208 -6.29 -19.11 10.73
N PHE A 209 -5.47 -18.06 10.66
CA PHE A 209 -5.45 -17.02 11.69
C PHE A 209 -6.76 -16.23 11.76
N GLN A 210 -7.37 -15.91 10.61
CA GLN A 210 -8.66 -15.23 10.54
C GLN A 210 -9.80 -16.07 11.15
N TRP A 211 -9.70 -17.40 11.07
CA TRP A 211 -10.68 -18.31 11.69
C TRP A 211 -10.77 -18.13 13.21
N PHE A 212 -9.68 -17.75 13.87
CA PHE A 212 -9.61 -17.51 15.30
C PHE A 212 -10.01 -16.09 15.73
N ILE A 213 -10.34 -15.19 14.79
CA ILE A 213 -10.87 -13.86 15.10
C ILE A 213 -12.26 -14.05 15.69
N SER A 214 -12.45 -13.58 16.93
CA SER A 214 -13.73 -13.59 17.60
C SER A 214 -14.61 -12.46 17.07
N GLU A 215 -15.82 -12.78 16.64
CA GLU A 215 -16.81 -11.75 16.35
C GLU A 215 -17.20 -11.07 17.67
N PRO A 216 -17.38 -9.74 17.69
CA PRO A 216 -17.96 -9.09 18.86
C PRO A 216 -19.29 -9.78 19.18
N PRO A 217 -19.62 -10.02 20.45
CA PRO A 217 -20.96 -10.50 20.80
C PRO A 217 -21.96 -9.56 20.14
N ASP A 218 -23.04 -10.13 19.59
CA ASP A 218 -24.14 -9.42 18.92
C ASP A 218 -24.62 -8.26 19.80
N LYS A 219 -23.84 -7.22 19.89
CA LYS A 219 -24.41 -5.92 20.05
C LYS A 219 -25.04 -5.72 18.68
N THR A 220 -26.33 -6.09 18.56
CA THR A 220 -27.20 -5.22 17.80
C THR A 220 -26.55 -3.86 17.90
N LEU A 221 -26.02 -3.38 16.79
CA LEU A 221 -25.78 -1.98 16.61
C LEU A 221 -27.16 -1.35 16.82
N GLU A 222 -27.60 -1.27 18.08
CA GLU A 222 -28.20 -0.07 18.57
C GLU A 222 -27.11 0.97 18.36
N THR A 223 -26.92 1.21 17.10
CA THR A 223 -26.48 2.48 16.59
C THR A 223 -27.23 3.45 17.46
N ASP A 224 -26.50 4.25 18.21
CA ASP A 224 -26.96 5.56 18.65
C ASP A 224 -27.25 6.39 17.38
N LEU A 225 -28.12 5.87 16.52
CA LEU A 225 -28.80 6.52 15.41
C LEU A 225 -30.01 7.32 15.96
N ASN A 226 -30.09 7.47 17.29
CA ASN A 226 -31.00 8.39 17.96
C ASN A 226 -30.47 9.82 18.08
N GLU A 227 -29.31 10.11 17.53
CA GLU A 227 -29.12 11.47 17.08
C GLU A 227 -29.75 11.55 15.69
N ASN A 228 -30.83 12.32 15.60
CA ASN A 228 -31.45 12.85 14.39
C ASN A 228 -30.47 13.69 13.59
N VAL A 229 -29.37 13.09 13.13
CA VAL A 229 -28.59 13.62 12.02
C VAL A 229 -29.45 13.29 10.81
N PRO A 230 -30.11 14.26 10.19
CA PRO A 230 -30.81 14.01 8.94
C PRO A 230 -29.79 13.36 8.03
N VAL A 231 -30.05 12.11 7.60
CA VAL A 231 -29.33 11.48 6.51
C VAL A 231 -29.68 12.32 5.29
N PHE A 232 -29.04 13.48 5.20
CA PHE A 232 -29.10 14.28 4.00
C PHE A 232 -28.66 13.36 2.88
N SER A 233 -29.57 12.97 2.02
CA SER A 233 -29.32 12.24 0.79
C SER A 233 -28.58 13.16 -0.21
N ILE A 234 -27.41 13.67 0.23
CA ILE A 234 -26.58 14.47 -0.65
C ILE A 234 -26.02 13.48 -1.68
N SER A 235 -26.49 13.63 -2.90
CA SER A 235 -26.01 12.92 -4.08
C SER A 235 -24.49 13.12 -4.22
N PHE A 236 -23.80 12.15 -4.84
CA PHE A 236 -22.37 12.27 -5.18
C PHE A 236 -22.06 13.62 -5.86
N SER A 237 -22.88 14.06 -6.81
CA SER A 237 -22.75 15.36 -7.46
C SER A 237 -22.87 16.54 -6.48
N GLY A 238 -23.70 16.41 -5.46
CA GLY A 238 -23.83 17.41 -4.38
C GLY A 238 -22.55 17.52 -3.54
N VAL A 239 -21.95 16.37 -3.19
CA VAL A 239 -20.65 16.33 -2.49
C VAL A 239 -19.54 16.97 -3.31
N VAL A 240 -19.47 16.67 -4.62
CA VAL A 240 -18.44 17.26 -5.51
C VAL A 240 -18.66 18.77 -5.68
N LYS A 241 -19.91 19.23 -5.74
CA LYS A 241 -20.23 20.67 -5.78
C LYS A 241 -19.82 21.40 -4.50
N SER A 242 -19.81 20.72 -3.35
CA SER A 242 -19.41 21.31 -2.07
C SER A 242 -17.87 21.43 -1.90
N PHE A 243 -17.08 20.94 -2.84
CA PHE A 243 -15.63 21.10 -2.80
C PHE A 243 -15.24 22.57 -2.79
N THR A 244 -14.46 22.99 -1.79
CA THR A 244 -13.89 24.33 -1.73
C THR A 244 -12.97 24.58 -2.93
N PRO A 245 -12.75 25.82 -3.35
CA PRO A 245 -11.77 26.11 -4.38
C PRO A 245 -10.37 25.55 -4.05
N ALA A 246 -9.94 25.64 -2.79
CA ALA A 246 -8.67 25.10 -2.34
C ALA A 246 -8.61 23.56 -2.50
N LEU A 247 -9.70 22.86 -2.20
CA LEU A 247 -9.77 21.39 -2.36
C LEU A 247 -9.76 20.98 -3.84
N ARG A 248 -10.38 21.78 -4.74
CA ARG A 248 -10.33 21.54 -6.19
C ARG A 248 -8.91 21.72 -6.74
N GLU A 249 -8.24 22.79 -6.34
CA GLU A 249 -6.84 23.06 -6.74
C GLU A 249 -5.90 21.96 -6.22
N LEU A 250 -6.14 21.50 -4.98
CA LEU A 250 -5.40 20.37 -4.41
C LEU A 250 -5.66 19.08 -5.19
N LEU A 251 -6.89 18.81 -5.61
CA LEU A 251 -7.24 17.63 -6.41
C LEU A 251 -6.53 17.64 -7.77
N VAL A 252 -6.51 18.80 -8.46
CA VAL A 252 -5.81 18.92 -9.74
C VAL A 252 -4.32 18.65 -9.59
N SER A 253 -3.67 19.28 -8.61
CA SER A 253 -2.24 19.06 -8.37
C SER A 253 -1.95 17.61 -7.95
N ASP A 254 -2.81 17.00 -7.13
CA ASP A 254 -2.66 15.62 -6.69
C ASP A 254 -2.84 14.61 -7.85
N ILE A 255 -3.80 14.85 -8.75
CA ILE A 255 -3.95 14.04 -9.98
C ILE A 255 -2.68 14.10 -10.81
N LEU A 256 -2.14 15.28 -11.08
CA LEU A 256 -0.92 15.45 -11.89
C LEU A 256 0.29 14.74 -11.25
N ILE A 257 0.45 14.85 -9.93
CA ILE A 257 1.51 14.15 -9.18
C ILE A 257 1.30 12.63 -9.22
N ARG A 258 0.06 12.16 -9.14
CA ARG A 258 -0.24 10.72 -9.25
C ARG A 258 -0.07 10.20 -10.68
N PHE A 259 -0.27 11.02 -11.70
CA PHE A 259 0.14 10.67 -13.07
C PHE A 259 1.65 10.52 -13.17
N CYS A 260 2.43 11.42 -12.56
CA CYS A 260 3.89 11.30 -12.49
C CYS A 260 4.35 9.98 -11.87
N GLU A 261 3.65 9.51 -10.85
CA GLU A 261 3.93 8.20 -10.24
C GLU A 261 3.48 7.04 -11.13
N ARG A 262 2.28 7.15 -11.72
CA ARG A 262 1.61 6.02 -12.37
C ARG A 262 2.14 5.72 -13.76
N ILE A 263 2.50 6.72 -14.52
CA ILE A 263 3.07 6.57 -15.87
C ILE A 263 4.26 5.60 -15.89
N PRO A 264 5.29 5.72 -15.04
CA PRO A 264 6.43 4.82 -15.03
C PRO A 264 6.22 3.56 -14.18
N TYR A 265 5.19 3.49 -13.34
CA TYR A 265 5.08 2.54 -12.24
C TYR A 265 5.35 1.08 -12.65
N ALA A 266 4.64 0.58 -13.66
CA ALA A 266 4.79 -0.78 -14.16
C ALA A 266 6.08 -0.99 -14.97
N PHE A 267 6.70 0.09 -15.46
CA PHE A 267 7.85 0.06 -16.38
C PHE A 267 9.19 0.21 -15.68
N VAL A 268 9.21 0.61 -14.41
CA VAL A 268 10.46 0.76 -13.62
C VAL A 268 11.21 -0.58 -13.50
N ILE A 269 10.49 -1.69 -13.33
CA ILE A 269 11.13 -3.02 -13.26
C ILE A 269 11.73 -3.42 -14.61
N LEU A 270 11.03 -3.16 -15.72
CA LEU A 270 11.58 -3.43 -17.06
C LEU A 270 12.84 -2.60 -17.29
N TRP A 271 12.82 -1.31 -16.92
CA TRP A 271 14.01 -0.47 -16.99
C TRP A 271 15.18 -1.02 -16.18
N ALA A 272 14.93 -1.40 -14.92
CA ALA A 272 15.97 -1.92 -14.04
C ALA A 272 16.56 -3.24 -14.54
N ILE A 273 15.75 -4.16 -15.07
CA ILE A 273 16.20 -5.47 -15.56
C ILE A 273 16.84 -5.35 -16.96
N ASP A 274 16.13 -4.74 -17.92
CA ASP A 274 16.50 -4.79 -19.33
C ASP A 274 17.55 -3.75 -19.72
N HIS A 275 17.56 -2.59 -19.05
CA HIS A 275 18.49 -1.50 -19.33
C HIS A 275 19.54 -1.34 -18.23
N GLY A 276 19.19 -1.61 -16.97
CA GLY A 276 20.11 -1.56 -15.84
C GLY A 276 20.88 -2.87 -15.62
N GLY A 277 20.51 -3.95 -16.33
CA GLY A 277 21.15 -5.27 -16.21
C GLY A 277 21.00 -5.92 -14.83
N LEU A 278 20.02 -5.51 -14.04
CA LEU A 278 19.82 -6.00 -12.68
C LEU A 278 19.16 -7.39 -12.68
N THR A 279 19.51 -8.18 -11.68
CA THR A 279 18.77 -9.39 -11.34
C THR A 279 17.46 -9.04 -10.61
N ALA A 280 16.50 -9.96 -10.60
CA ALA A 280 15.26 -9.79 -9.85
C ALA A 280 15.52 -9.58 -8.35
N GLN A 281 16.56 -10.23 -7.79
CA GLN A 281 16.97 -10.04 -6.40
C GLN A 281 17.49 -8.63 -6.13
N GLN A 282 18.30 -8.07 -7.02
CA GLN A 282 18.77 -6.69 -6.91
C GLN A 282 17.60 -5.71 -6.98
N PHE A 283 16.62 -5.96 -7.86
CA PHE A 283 15.39 -5.15 -7.88
C PHE A 283 14.62 -5.25 -6.54
N GLY A 284 14.56 -6.43 -5.92
CA GLY A 284 14.04 -6.61 -4.57
C GLY A 284 14.75 -5.74 -3.53
N TYR A 285 16.08 -5.61 -3.60
CA TYR A 285 16.85 -4.70 -2.72
C TYR A 285 16.48 -3.23 -2.96
N LEU A 286 16.28 -2.82 -4.23
CA LEU A 286 15.84 -1.45 -4.53
C LEU A 286 14.49 -1.13 -3.88
N VAL A 287 13.51 -2.03 -3.97
CA VAL A 287 12.21 -1.87 -3.30
C VAL A 287 12.36 -1.84 -1.78
N ALA A 288 13.27 -2.63 -1.22
CA ALA A 288 13.56 -2.57 0.22
C ALA A 288 14.14 -1.21 0.64
N PHE A 289 15.06 -0.62 -0.15
CA PHE A 289 15.58 0.74 0.11
C PHE A 289 14.48 1.79 0.07
N GLU A 290 13.56 1.71 -0.90
CA GLU A 290 12.37 2.58 -0.94
C GLU A 290 11.56 2.47 0.36
N MET A 291 11.24 1.26 0.79
CA MET A 291 10.41 1.04 1.98
C MET A 291 11.10 1.45 3.28
N VAL A 292 12.38 1.17 3.42
CA VAL A 292 13.18 1.60 4.59
C VAL A 292 13.22 3.13 4.64
N THR A 293 13.51 3.80 3.53
CA THR A 293 13.52 5.26 3.45
C THR A 293 12.15 5.84 3.83
N ALA A 294 11.07 5.28 3.30
CA ALA A 294 9.71 5.70 3.62
C ALA A 294 9.38 5.54 5.11
N MET A 295 9.78 4.42 5.74
CA MET A 295 9.55 4.18 7.17
C MET A 295 10.36 5.15 8.05
N LEU A 296 11.62 5.40 7.71
CA LEU A 296 12.48 6.31 8.46
C LEU A 296 11.97 7.76 8.42
N CYS A 297 11.40 8.18 7.30
CA CYS A 297 10.89 9.54 7.13
C CYS A 297 9.50 9.76 7.76
N TYR A 298 8.67 8.72 7.86
CA TYR A 298 7.24 8.86 8.16
C TYR A 298 6.95 9.53 9.51
N ILE A 299 7.59 9.06 10.60
CA ILE A 299 7.35 9.56 11.96
C ILE A 299 7.98 10.95 12.17
N PRO A 300 9.27 11.18 11.84
CA PRO A 300 9.88 12.49 12.04
C PRO A 300 9.17 13.61 11.28
N VAL A 301 8.75 13.30 10.06
CA VAL A 301 8.11 14.30 9.20
C VAL A 301 6.70 14.63 9.66
N ALA A 302 5.93 13.66 10.13
CA ALA A 302 4.61 13.93 10.70
C ALA A 302 4.70 14.93 11.86
N HIS A 303 5.67 14.75 12.77
CA HIS A 303 5.92 15.66 13.88
C HIS A 303 6.36 17.07 13.42
N LEU A 304 7.26 17.13 12.44
CA LEU A 304 7.72 18.41 11.89
C LEU A 304 6.61 19.16 11.14
N ALA A 305 5.74 18.44 10.43
CA ALA A 305 4.62 19.02 9.70
C ALA A 305 3.56 19.64 10.63
N ASP A 306 3.36 19.06 11.81
CA ASP A 306 2.50 19.64 12.84
C ASP A 306 3.10 20.93 13.42
N LYS A 307 4.44 21.01 13.56
CA LYS A 307 5.14 22.17 14.12
C LYS A 307 5.31 23.33 13.14
N TYR A 308 5.68 23.03 11.89
CA TYR A 308 6.03 24.05 10.87
C TYR A 308 4.95 24.28 9.82
N GLY A 309 3.80 23.60 9.94
CA GLY A 309 2.72 23.65 8.99
C GLY A 309 2.85 22.57 7.90
N ARG A 310 1.72 22.20 7.31
CA ARG A 310 1.59 21.04 6.40
C ARG A 310 2.06 21.31 4.97
N ARG A 311 1.84 22.54 4.47
CA ARG A 311 2.07 22.91 3.05
C ARG A 311 3.51 22.71 2.57
N PRO A 312 4.58 23.10 3.31
CA PRO A 312 5.96 22.89 2.87
C PRO A 312 6.28 21.40 2.68
N PHE A 313 5.76 20.53 3.55
CA PHE A 313 6.01 19.10 3.48
C PHE A 313 5.30 18.45 2.30
N VAL A 314 4.10 18.91 1.95
CA VAL A 314 3.40 18.46 0.75
C VAL A 314 4.15 18.90 -0.51
N LEU A 315 4.63 20.14 -0.54
CA LEU A 315 5.44 20.65 -1.66
C LEU A 315 6.72 19.82 -1.84
N ALA A 316 7.44 19.55 -0.74
CA ALA A 316 8.65 18.70 -0.78
C ALA A 316 8.34 17.30 -1.31
N THR A 317 7.23 16.70 -0.88
CA THR A 317 6.75 15.41 -1.42
C THR A 317 6.53 15.47 -2.93
N PHE A 318 5.89 16.51 -3.44
CA PHE A 318 5.64 16.67 -4.87
C PHE A 318 6.94 16.85 -5.67
N VAL A 319 7.92 17.55 -5.10
CA VAL A 319 9.27 17.62 -5.68
C VAL A 319 9.91 16.22 -5.75
N PHE A 320 9.84 15.41 -4.70
CA PHE A 320 10.39 14.04 -4.72
C PHE A 320 9.67 13.13 -5.72
N PHE A 321 8.35 13.25 -5.88
CA PHE A 321 7.63 12.56 -6.95
C PHE A 321 8.17 12.92 -8.32
N THR A 322 8.41 14.21 -8.57
CA THR A 322 8.93 14.72 -9.85
C THR A 322 10.38 14.29 -10.09
N LEU A 323 11.20 14.29 -9.04
CA LEU A 323 12.62 13.92 -9.14
C LEU A 323 12.81 12.45 -9.47
N PHE A 324 11.93 11.56 -9.03
CA PHE A 324 12.09 10.11 -9.24
C PHE A 324 12.21 9.74 -10.73
N PRO A 325 11.27 10.05 -11.64
CA PRO A 325 11.42 9.74 -13.05
C PRO A 325 12.61 10.47 -13.70
N VAL A 326 12.97 11.65 -13.21
CA VAL A 326 14.16 12.37 -13.67
C VAL A 326 15.44 11.60 -13.31
N THR A 327 15.55 11.08 -12.08
CA THR A 327 16.71 10.27 -11.68
C THR A 327 16.82 8.98 -12.47
N LEU A 328 15.71 8.36 -12.88
CA LEU A 328 15.71 7.16 -13.71
C LEU A 328 16.33 7.38 -15.09
N LEU A 329 16.25 8.57 -15.67
CA LEU A 329 16.86 8.86 -16.98
C LEU A 329 18.37 8.65 -17.01
N TRP A 330 19.05 8.86 -15.88
CA TRP A 330 20.50 8.68 -15.73
C TRP A 330 20.88 7.37 -15.06
N ALA A 331 19.93 6.71 -14.37
CA ALA A 331 20.18 5.51 -13.60
C ALA A 331 20.31 4.28 -14.52
N ARG A 332 21.55 3.82 -14.75
CA ARG A 332 21.88 2.68 -15.61
C ARG A 332 22.63 1.55 -14.88
N ASP A 333 22.93 1.72 -13.62
CA ASP A 333 23.56 0.71 -12.78
C ASP A 333 22.88 0.61 -11.43
N PHE A 334 23.28 -0.38 -10.63
CA PHE A 334 22.65 -0.64 -9.33
C PHE A 334 22.75 0.56 -8.37
N ALA A 335 23.89 1.26 -8.33
CA ALA A 335 24.10 2.35 -7.38
C ALA A 335 23.21 3.56 -7.71
N TRP A 336 23.12 3.94 -8.98
CA TRP A 336 22.24 5.02 -9.42
C TRP A 336 20.76 4.67 -9.27
N LEU A 337 20.38 3.40 -9.56
CA LEU A 337 19.02 2.92 -9.30
C LEU A 337 18.71 2.89 -7.81
N ALA A 338 19.66 2.50 -6.95
CA ALA A 338 19.48 2.57 -5.49
C ALA A 338 19.21 4.00 -5.02
N LEU A 339 19.98 4.99 -5.54
CA LEU A 339 19.71 6.40 -5.25
C LEU A 339 18.31 6.83 -5.73
N ALA A 340 17.90 6.43 -6.94
CA ALA A 340 16.57 6.72 -7.46
C ALA A 340 15.46 6.13 -6.56
N PHE A 341 15.65 4.92 -6.03
CA PHE A 341 14.68 4.29 -5.12
C PHE A 341 14.67 4.91 -3.73
N VAL A 342 15.79 5.44 -3.25
CA VAL A 342 15.82 6.29 -2.06
C VAL A 342 14.99 7.56 -2.29
N VAL A 343 15.19 8.25 -3.42
CA VAL A 343 14.36 9.41 -3.81
C VAL A 343 12.89 9.03 -3.91
N ARG A 344 12.59 7.86 -4.46
CA ARG A 344 11.23 7.30 -4.50
C ARG A 344 10.66 7.08 -3.10
N GLY A 345 11.45 6.62 -2.14
CA GLY A 345 11.04 6.48 -0.73
C GLY A 345 10.72 7.82 -0.07
N LEU A 346 11.44 8.88 -0.42
CA LEU A 346 11.20 10.23 0.08
C LEU A 346 9.85 10.83 -0.38
N LYS A 347 9.22 10.31 -1.42
CA LYS A 347 7.86 10.73 -1.83
C LYS A 347 6.81 10.57 -0.71
N GLU A 348 7.04 9.65 0.24
CA GLU A 348 6.16 9.42 1.38
C GLU A 348 6.31 10.48 2.49
N PHE A 349 7.27 11.39 2.31
CA PHE A 349 7.67 12.43 3.27
C PHE A 349 6.49 13.24 3.81
N GLY A 350 5.64 13.79 2.95
CA GLY A 350 4.50 14.62 3.37
C GLY A 350 3.14 13.96 3.16
N GLU A 351 3.07 12.64 2.99
CA GLU A 351 1.80 11.94 2.77
C GLU A 351 0.79 12.13 3.94
N PRO A 352 1.21 12.10 5.23
CA PRO A 352 0.31 12.43 6.34
C PRO A 352 -0.19 13.88 6.29
N ALA A 353 0.71 14.82 5.96
CA ALA A 353 0.38 16.23 5.84
C ALA A 353 -0.62 16.49 4.71
N ARG A 354 -0.47 15.80 3.56
CA ARG A 354 -1.39 15.88 2.42
C ARG A 354 -2.79 15.38 2.78
N LYS A 355 -2.89 14.23 3.46
CA LYS A 355 -4.17 13.69 3.94
C LYS A 355 -4.86 14.64 4.91
N ALA A 356 -4.08 15.23 5.81
CA ALA A 356 -4.59 16.20 6.78
C ALA A 356 -5.05 17.52 6.11
N LEU A 357 -4.42 17.94 4.99
CA LEU A 357 -4.91 19.07 4.20
C LEU A 357 -6.25 18.75 3.53
N ILE A 358 -6.41 17.57 2.91
CA ILE A 358 -7.67 17.16 2.27
C ILE A 358 -8.82 17.15 3.29
N ILE A 359 -8.59 16.60 4.47
CA ILE A 359 -9.59 16.51 5.53
C ILE A 359 -9.90 17.91 6.11
N GLY A 360 -8.89 18.77 6.21
CA GLY A 360 -9.02 20.12 6.74
C GLY A 360 -9.84 21.06 5.84
N GLU A 361 -9.83 20.84 4.54
CA GLU A 361 -10.60 21.62 3.57
C GLU A 361 -12.06 21.13 3.40
N ALA A 362 -12.42 20.01 4.01
CA ALA A 362 -13.76 19.44 3.95
C ALA A 362 -14.64 19.99 5.07
N ALA A 363 -15.93 20.27 4.75
CA ALA A 363 -16.92 20.64 5.76
C ALA A 363 -17.04 19.53 6.82
N PRO A 364 -17.14 19.88 8.13
CA PRO A 364 -17.14 18.91 9.22
C PRO A 364 -18.15 17.77 9.05
N GLU A 365 -19.37 18.09 8.59
CA GLU A 365 -20.48 17.17 8.42
C GLU A 365 -20.30 16.23 7.21
N LEU A 366 -19.46 16.62 6.24
CA LEU A 366 -19.26 15.90 4.98
C LEU A 366 -17.84 15.30 4.84
N ARG A 367 -17.00 15.37 5.86
CA ARG A 367 -15.57 14.99 5.79
C ARG A 367 -15.35 13.60 5.17
N ALA A 368 -16.05 12.59 5.66
CA ALA A 368 -15.89 11.23 5.17
C ALA A 368 -16.33 11.09 3.69
N ARG A 369 -17.45 11.70 3.33
CA ARG A 369 -17.97 11.68 1.94
C ARG A 369 -17.08 12.48 1.00
N THR A 370 -16.61 13.64 1.42
CA THR A 370 -15.67 14.50 0.66
C THR A 370 -14.36 13.77 0.42
N TYR A 371 -13.81 13.13 1.46
CA TYR A 371 -12.60 12.32 1.34
C TYR A 371 -12.80 11.15 0.37
N GLY A 372 -13.90 10.40 0.50
CA GLY A 372 -14.22 9.31 -0.42
C GLY A 372 -14.41 9.76 -1.86
N ALA A 373 -15.15 10.85 -2.10
CA ALA A 373 -15.36 11.40 -3.43
C ALA A 373 -14.06 11.92 -4.05
N TYR A 374 -13.21 12.59 -3.27
CA TYR A 374 -11.89 13.05 -3.68
C TYR A 374 -11.03 11.91 -4.19
N TYR A 375 -10.89 10.84 -3.40
CA TYR A 375 -10.07 9.69 -3.77
C TYR A 375 -10.65 8.92 -4.95
N LEU A 376 -11.97 8.78 -5.03
CA LEU A 376 -12.63 8.12 -6.16
C LEU A 376 -12.35 8.85 -7.48
N ILE A 377 -12.55 10.16 -7.51
CA ILE A 377 -12.27 10.98 -8.71
C ILE A 377 -10.79 10.89 -9.07
N ARG A 378 -9.90 11.04 -8.09
CA ARG A 378 -8.47 10.97 -8.29
C ARG A 378 -8.06 9.62 -8.87
N ASP A 379 -8.43 8.52 -8.24
CA ASP A 379 -7.92 7.18 -8.57
C ASP A 379 -8.51 6.67 -9.89
N CYS A 380 -9.79 6.96 -10.19
CA CYS A 380 -10.37 6.67 -11.50
C CYS A 380 -9.66 7.45 -12.62
N THR A 381 -9.32 8.71 -12.38
CA THR A 381 -8.58 9.51 -13.36
C THR A 381 -7.15 8.97 -13.50
N VAL A 382 -6.46 8.72 -12.40
CA VAL A 382 -5.06 8.25 -12.36
C VAL A 382 -4.91 6.87 -12.99
N ALA A 383 -5.91 5.99 -12.93
CA ALA A 383 -5.88 4.71 -13.61
C ALA A 383 -5.62 4.83 -15.13
N THR A 384 -6.07 5.93 -15.75
CA THR A 384 -5.77 6.20 -17.18
C THR A 384 -4.29 6.48 -17.43
N GLY A 385 -3.54 6.90 -16.40
CA GLY A 385 -2.10 7.13 -16.47
C GLY A 385 -1.30 5.88 -16.81
N SER A 386 -1.80 4.68 -16.46
CA SER A 386 -1.16 3.42 -16.83
C SER A 386 -1.19 3.17 -18.34
N PHE A 387 -2.29 3.53 -19.02
CA PHE A 387 -2.38 3.46 -20.48
C PHE A 387 -1.47 4.50 -21.16
N LEU A 388 -1.45 5.72 -20.63
CA LEU A 388 -0.51 6.75 -21.10
C LEU A 388 0.93 6.28 -20.90
N GLY A 389 1.24 5.62 -19.77
CA GLY A 389 2.53 5.02 -19.50
C GLY A 389 2.91 3.95 -20.51
N ALA A 390 1.99 3.05 -20.85
CA ALA A 390 2.21 2.01 -21.87
C ALA A 390 2.44 2.63 -23.26
N TRP A 391 1.64 3.62 -23.63
CA TRP A 391 1.81 4.32 -24.91
C TRP A 391 3.16 5.05 -25.00
N LEU A 392 3.55 5.80 -23.98
CA LEU A 392 4.85 6.48 -23.94
C LEU A 392 6.01 5.49 -23.94
N TRP A 393 5.89 4.35 -23.23
CA TRP A 393 6.89 3.30 -23.21
C TRP A 393 7.05 2.63 -24.57
N SER A 394 5.98 2.48 -25.34
CA SER A 394 6.05 1.94 -26.73
C SER A 394 6.80 2.86 -27.69
N ILE A 395 6.89 4.17 -27.40
CA ILE A 395 7.72 5.12 -28.15
C ILE A 395 9.19 4.97 -27.70
N SER A 396 9.44 5.15 -26.42
CA SER A 396 10.73 4.88 -25.79
C SER A 396 10.62 4.89 -24.25
N PRO A 397 11.52 4.19 -23.51
CA PRO A 397 11.58 4.32 -22.06
C PRO A 397 11.80 5.76 -21.59
N GLN A 398 12.61 6.53 -22.32
CA GLN A 398 12.89 7.94 -22.00
C GLN A 398 11.63 8.80 -22.14
N ALA A 399 10.80 8.57 -23.18
CA ALA A 399 9.53 9.29 -23.36
C ALA A 399 8.59 9.05 -22.18
N ASN A 400 8.56 7.82 -21.63
CA ASN A 400 7.77 7.49 -20.44
C ASN A 400 8.23 8.31 -19.22
N PHE A 401 9.53 8.33 -18.92
CA PHE A 401 10.07 9.05 -17.77
C PHE A 401 9.96 10.58 -17.92
N ILE A 402 10.19 11.10 -19.13
CA ILE A 402 10.03 12.53 -19.42
C ILE A 402 8.56 12.94 -19.28
N GLY A 403 7.63 12.17 -19.85
CA GLY A 403 6.20 12.41 -19.71
C GLY A 403 5.75 12.41 -18.23
N ALA A 404 6.25 11.46 -17.44
CA ALA A 404 6.03 11.42 -16.00
C ALA A 404 6.59 12.67 -15.30
N ALA A 405 7.83 13.06 -15.61
CA ALA A 405 8.47 14.25 -15.03
C ALA A 405 7.73 15.55 -15.37
N ILE A 406 7.22 15.68 -16.60
CA ILE A 406 6.40 16.83 -17.02
C ILE A 406 5.12 16.90 -16.18
N CYS A 407 4.39 15.80 -16.02
CA CYS A 407 3.20 15.75 -15.17
C CYS A 407 3.53 16.12 -13.72
N GLY A 408 4.63 15.61 -13.17
CA GLY A 408 5.10 15.94 -11.83
C GLY A 408 5.46 17.42 -11.67
N GLY A 409 6.21 17.96 -12.61
CA GLY A 409 6.58 19.38 -12.65
C GLY A 409 5.35 20.29 -12.69
N LEU A 410 4.39 20.00 -13.58
CA LEU A 410 3.12 20.74 -13.67
C LEU A 410 2.33 20.65 -12.36
N GLY A 411 2.23 19.47 -11.74
CA GLY A 411 1.54 19.29 -10.47
C GLY A 411 2.22 20.04 -9.32
N THR A 412 3.55 20.03 -9.28
CA THR A 412 4.35 20.74 -8.28
C THR A 412 4.20 22.25 -8.42
N ILE A 413 4.32 22.79 -9.65
CA ILE A 413 4.14 24.21 -9.95
C ILE A 413 2.72 24.64 -9.62
N TRP A 414 1.71 23.84 -10.01
CA TRP A 414 0.30 24.12 -9.69
C TRP A 414 0.07 24.25 -8.19
N PHE A 415 0.56 23.28 -7.40
CA PHE A 415 0.46 23.30 -5.95
C PHE A 415 1.14 24.53 -5.36
N TRP A 416 2.36 24.83 -5.81
CA TRP A 416 3.11 26.00 -5.34
C TRP A 416 2.36 27.30 -5.61
N TRP A 417 1.81 27.44 -6.83
CA TRP A 417 1.14 28.69 -7.25
C TRP A 417 -0.20 28.89 -6.56
N PHE A 418 -1.07 27.90 -6.55
CA PHE A 418 -2.45 28.04 -6.10
C PHE A 418 -2.67 27.78 -4.61
N ILE A 419 -1.81 26.97 -3.96
CA ILE A 419 -2.02 26.52 -2.58
C ILE A 419 -0.92 27.02 -1.65
N TYR A 420 0.36 26.89 -2.05
CA TYR A 420 1.48 27.25 -1.18
C TYR A 420 1.61 28.79 -1.06
N ARG A 421 1.55 29.52 -2.17
CA ARG A 421 1.73 30.97 -2.22
C ARG A 421 0.53 31.76 -1.69
N LYS A 422 -0.69 31.24 -1.82
CA LYS A 422 -1.89 31.86 -1.24
C LYS A 422 -1.92 31.59 0.27
N ARG A 423 -1.40 32.50 1.04
CA ARG A 423 -1.58 32.57 2.50
C ARG A 423 -2.86 33.27 2.87
#